data_d8951cbd2341cc432fe2ef4afb2f4789
#
_entry.id   d8951cbd2341cc432fe2ef4afb2f4789
#
_cell.length_a   1.000
_cell.length_b   1.000
_cell.length_c   1.000
_cell.angle_alpha   90.00
_cell.angle_beta   90.00
_cell.angle_gamma   90.00
#
_symmetry.space_group_name_H-M   'P 1'
#
loop_
_entity.id
_entity.type
_entity.pdbx_description
1 polymer ?
#
loop_
_entity_poly.entity_id
_entity_poly.type
_entity_poly.pdbx_seq_one_letter_code
_entity_poly.pdbx_strand_id
1 'polypeptide(L)'
;MPPLRSRTLAATTWLLFIAVGMSAQQPAPRQPSAYEELQTFSAVLNHIRVNYMDSVTYTQLVRAAIDGVLQALDPHSRFESYADRNKAAKLQRGELAVTGLVLENVDGAASVLAVMLKSPADKAGLQPGDRLTFVDDTTVAGLDARALELRLAGDKGSKVHLRFERGPRLEPDTFSVTLKREYVKIPSVSIVRLADPATGYVRLDEFGEKAASEVHDALKRLRGQGATQFILDLRRNPGGEVRASVELASEFFPKNTVVFSTRGRKKEVDTTFVTKRDGEFTTAPLIVLVDGGSASAAEALAASLQDHDRALLLGRRTFGKALMQTVFFTPSGDVIWLTIGRVITPSGRFIQRRYRGLRSEEYRAFGGVAGAREDTLETFHTDHGRPVRGGGGIAPDAELPRPARIPVWWSAAADSGLGDALADSFALTLPATPAARASWMNARAEWDTRLVTPFLERVRRRFHVAAEPDSLLAARIGRNLALRVAEVRWGPDARDEFLVRNDPDVRAATDFFRRLPELLGGPK
;
A
#
# COMPACT_ATOMS: atom_id res chain seq x y z
N MET A 1 92.31 -69.78 21.40
CA MET A 1 91.35 -70.82 21.18
C MET A 1 90.08 -70.40 21.93
N PRO A 2 89.12 -69.83 21.30
CA PRO A 2 87.95 -69.29 22.04
C PRO A 2 86.74 -70.23 21.91
N PRO A 3 85.79 -70.13 22.85
CA PRO A 3 84.67 -71.03 23.00
C PRO A 3 83.43 -70.55 22.31
N LEU A 4 82.54 -71.52 22.00
CA LEU A 4 81.23 -71.39 21.41
C LEU A 4 80.26 -70.60 22.27
N ARG A 5 79.53 -69.66 21.68
CA ARG A 5 78.38 -69.00 22.29
C ARG A 5 77.11 -69.60 21.75
N SER A 6 76.34 -70.17 22.61
CA SER A 6 74.96 -70.64 22.37
C SER A 6 74.02 -69.44 22.19
N ARG A 7 73.24 -69.49 21.08
CA ARG A 7 72.13 -68.57 20.81
C ARG A 7 70.84 -69.15 21.32
N THR A 8 70.24 -68.61 22.35
CA THR A 8 68.88 -68.86 22.75
C THR A 8 67.91 -68.01 21.94
N LEU A 9 67.00 -68.64 21.22
CA LEU A 9 65.88 -67.99 20.59
C LEU A 9 64.81 -67.63 21.64
N ALA A 10 64.54 -66.36 21.83
CA ALA A 10 63.36 -65.88 22.56
C ALA A 10 62.21 -65.69 21.55
N ALA A 11 61.17 -66.50 21.68
CA ALA A 11 59.94 -66.33 20.96
C ALA A 11 59.08 -65.25 21.61
N THR A 12 58.94 -64.13 20.95
CA THR A 12 58.08 -63.02 21.42
C THR A 12 56.68 -63.22 20.83
N THR A 13 55.75 -63.62 21.68
CA THR A 13 54.31 -63.77 21.32
C THR A 13 53.66 -62.39 21.36
N TRP A 14 53.29 -61.84 20.22
CA TRP A 14 52.50 -60.63 20.11
C TRP A 14 51.03 -60.97 20.34
N LEU A 15 50.47 -60.53 21.47
CA LEU A 15 49.03 -60.49 21.72
C LEU A 15 48.44 -59.25 21.03
N LEU A 16 47.70 -59.46 19.94
CA LEU A 16 46.88 -58.43 19.30
C LEU A 16 45.66 -58.16 20.19
N PHE A 17 45.63 -57.06 20.89
CA PHE A 17 44.40 -56.51 21.50
C PHE A 17 43.61 -55.80 20.40
N ILE A 18 42.54 -56.44 19.93
CA ILE A 18 41.51 -55.80 19.11
C ILE A 18 40.65 -54.99 20.09
N ALA A 19 40.95 -53.70 20.20
CA ALA A 19 40.08 -52.74 20.86
C ALA A 19 38.84 -52.49 19.95
N VAL A 20 37.78 -53.22 20.21
CA VAL A 20 36.46 -52.87 19.65
C VAL A 20 36.04 -51.54 20.29
N GLY A 21 36.31 -50.45 19.55
CA GLY A 21 35.80 -49.12 19.95
C GLY A 21 34.27 -49.12 19.83
N MET A 22 33.59 -49.37 20.91
CA MET A 22 32.17 -49.00 21.04
C MET A 22 32.11 -47.45 21.02
N SER A 23 31.93 -46.87 19.81
CA SER A 23 31.51 -45.50 19.70
C SER A 23 30.14 -45.39 20.38
N ALA A 24 30.09 -44.97 21.60
CA ALA A 24 28.88 -44.54 22.23
C ALA A 24 28.28 -43.39 21.38
N GLN A 25 27.37 -43.71 20.49
CA GLN A 25 26.59 -42.72 19.79
C GLN A 25 25.87 -41.89 20.85
N GLN A 26 26.33 -40.65 21.07
CA GLN A 26 25.59 -39.72 21.91
C GLN A 26 24.17 -39.64 21.39
N PRO A 27 23.14 -39.92 22.21
CA PRO A 27 21.77 -39.82 21.78
C PRO A 27 21.57 -38.38 21.24
N ALA A 28 20.99 -38.28 20.04
CA ALA A 28 20.64 -36.99 19.48
C ALA A 28 19.88 -36.16 20.54
N PRO A 29 20.16 -34.87 20.71
CA PRO A 29 19.53 -34.06 21.72
C PRO A 29 18.01 -34.19 21.56
N ARG A 30 17.34 -34.66 22.59
CA ARG A 30 15.88 -34.84 22.62
C ARG A 30 15.26 -33.47 22.43
N GLN A 31 14.48 -33.27 21.37
CA GLN A 31 13.69 -32.06 21.23
C GLN A 31 12.67 -31.99 22.36
N PRO A 32 12.58 -30.85 23.08
CA PRO A 32 11.61 -30.71 24.15
C PRO A 32 10.20 -30.88 23.59
N SER A 33 9.33 -31.44 24.40
CA SER A 33 7.92 -31.56 24.05
C SER A 33 7.24 -30.20 24.06
N ALA A 34 6.12 -30.05 23.34
CA ALA A 34 5.33 -28.82 23.37
C ALA A 34 4.91 -28.40 24.79
N TYR A 35 4.73 -29.37 25.70
CA TYR A 35 4.39 -29.11 27.08
C TYR A 35 5.58 -28.51 27.85
N GLU A 36 6.80 -29.03 27.68
CA GLU A 36 8.02 -28.50 28.30
C GLU A 36 8.31 -27.06 27.83
N GLU A 37 8.09 -26.79 26.53
CA GLU A 37 8.24 -25.43 25.99
C GLU A 37 7.20 -24.46 26.57
N LEU A 38 5.95 -24.87 26.71
CA LEU A 38 4.89 -24.06 27.33
C LEU A 38 5.14 -23.82 28.82
N GLN A 39 5.69 -24.80 29.55
CA GLN A 39 6.12 -24.60 30.96
C GLN A 39 7.23 -23.55 31.05
N THR A 40 8.24 -23.65 30.19
CA THR A 40 9.34 -22.69 30.14
C THR A 40 8.83 -21.29 29.85
N PHE A 41 7.96 -21.15 28.85
CA PHE A 41 7.32 -19.88 28.50
C PHE A 41 6.53 -19.29 29.67
N SER A 42 5.71 -20.09 30.36
CA SER A 42 4.96 -19.66 31.52
C SER A 42 5.84 -19.20 32.68
N ALA A 43 6.95 -19.93 32.95
CA ALA A 43 7.91 -19.56 33.96
C ALA A 43 8.58 -18.21 33.65
N VAL A 44 8.96 -17.98 32.40
CA VAL A 44 9.53 -16.68 31.94
C VAL A 44 8.57 -15.53 32.16
N LEU A 45 7.28 -15.70 31.77
CA LEU A 45 6.27 -14.66 31.99
C LEU A 45 6.08 -14.33 33.48
N ASN A 46 6.09 -15.38 34.34
CA ASN A 46 5.99 -15.17 35.77
C ASN A 46 7.23 -14.44 36.36
N HIS A 47 8.44 -14.83 35.94
CA HIS A 47 9.67 -14.14 36.36
C HIS A 47 9.68 -12.66 35.95
N ILE A 48 9.25 -12.33 34.73
CA ILE A 48 9.15 -10.94 34.29
C ILE A 48 8.16 -10.19 35.17
N ARG A 49 6.94 -10.74 35.37
CA ARG A 49 5.91 -10.08 36.17
C ARG A 49 6.31 -9.79 37.60
N VAL A 50 7.10 -10.69 38.20
CA VAL A 50 7.47 -10.59 39.61
C VAL A 50 8.72 -9.71 39.81
N ASN A 51 9.67 -9.74 38.89
CA ASN A 51 11.03 -9.18 39.11
C ASN A 51 11.35 -7.97 38.21
N TYR A 52 10.53 -7.66 37.19
CA TYR A 52 10.80 -6.52 36.32
C TYR A 52 10.63 -5.21 37.13
N MET A 53 11.45 -4.22 36.82
CA MET A 53 11.51 -2.94 37.56
C MET A 53 10.18 -2.17 37.58
N ASP A 54 9.42 -2.28 36.52
CA ASP A 54 8.10 -1.64 36.41
C ASP A 54 6.98 -2.67 36.49
N SER A 55 5.80 -2.26 36.98
CA SER A 55 4.64 -3.14 37.06
C SER A 55 4.11 -3.50 35.68
N VAL A 56 4.07 -4.80 35.36
CA VAL A 56 3.52 -5.32 34.11
C VAL A 56 2.45 -6.37 34.38
N THR A 57 1.40 -6.39 33.56
CA THR A 57 0.31 -7.38 33.68
C THR A 57 0.56 -8.59 32.79
N TYR A 58 -0.03 -9.75 33.15
CA TYR A 58 -0.01 -10.92 32.27
C TYR A 58 -0.63 -10.62 30.89
N THR A 59 -1.69 -9.82 30.82
CA THR A 59 -2.34 -9.44 29.57
C THR A 59 -1.37 -8.72 28.64
N GLN A 60 -0.56 -7.77 29.16
CA GLN A 60 0.45 -7.07 28.37
C GLN A 60 1.53 -8.01 27.86
N LEU A 61 2.04 -8.88 28.75
CA LEU A 61 3.11 -9.83 28.41
C LEU A 61 2.66 -10.87 27.39
N VAL A 62 1.46 -11.45 27.57
CA VAL A 62 0.91 -12.44 26.65
C VAL A 62 0.60 -11.81 25.30
N ARG A 63 0.07 -10.58 25.28
CA ARG A 63 -0.18 -9.85 24.02
C ARG A 63 1.12 -9.62 23.26
N ALA A 64 2.14 -9.09 23.91
CA ALA A 64 3.44 -8.87 23.30
C ALA A 64 4.08 -10.17 22.77
N ALA A 65 3.90 -11.28 23.49
CA ALA A 65 4.38 -12.59 23.05
C ALA A 65 3.62 -13.09 21.80
N ILE A 66 2.29 -12.97 21.76
CA ILE A 66 1.48 -13.33 20.58
C ILE A 66 1.90 -12.50 19.36
N ASP A 67 2.06 -11.19 19.53
CA ASP A 67 2.49 -10.30 18.45
C ASP A 67 3.89 -10.69 17.96
N GLY A 68 4.82 -11.00 18.86
CA GLY A 68 6.16 -11.47 18.51
C GLY A 68 6.14 -12.78 17.71
N VAL A 69 5.32 -13.77 18.13
CA VAL A 69 5.17 -15.03 17.41
C VAL A 69 4.61 -14.81 16.01
N LEU A 70 3.57 -13.98 15.87
CA LEU A 70 2.96 -13.72 14.57
C LEU A 70 3.89 -12.96 13.63
N GLN A 71 4.62 -11.96 14.14
CA GLN A 71 5.62 -11.21 13.36
C GLN A 71 6.77 -12.09 12.88
N ALA A 72 7.13 -13.14 13.63
CA ALA A 72 8.15 -14.10 13.20
C ALA A 72 7.72 -14.97 12.02
N LEU A 73 6.42 -15.10 11.75
CA LEU A 73 5.89 -15.88 10.62
C LEU A 73 5.94 -15.09 9.32
N ASP A 74 5.27 -13.94 9.29
CA ASP A 74 5.19 -13.06 8.13
C ASP A 74 4.65 -11.67 8.54
N PRO A 75 4.78 -10.62 7.70
CA PRO A 75 4.38 -9.26 8.06
C PRO A 75 2.86 -9.00 8.03
N HIS A 76 2.05 -9.99 7.69
CA HIS A 76 0.60 -9.86 7.55
C HIS A 76 -0.20 -10.65 8.59
N SER A 77 0.42 -11.68 9.19
CA SER A 77 -0.18 -12.38 10.32
C SER A 77 -0.21 -11.46 11.53
N ARG A 78 -1.40 -11.31 12.14
CA ARG A 78 -1.60 -10.38 13.27
C ARG A 78 -2.70 -10.87 14.20
N PHE A 79 -2.64 -10.39 15.42
CA PHE A 79 -3.71 -10.53 16.40
C PHE A 79 -4.58 -9.26 16.39
N GLU A 80 -5.89 -9.45 16.52
CA GLU A 80 -6.86 -8.35 16.60
C GLU A 80 -7.88 -8.66 17.71
N SER A 81 -8.08 -7.71 18.62
CA SER A 81 -9.04 -7.90 19.69
C SER A 81 -10.48 -7.98 19.16
N TYR A 82 -11.36 -8.66 19.90
CA TYR A 82 -12.80 -8.69 19.57
C TYR A 82 -13.39 -7.30 19.41
N ALA A 83 -12.99 -6.36 20.29
CA ALA A 83 -13.47 -4.99 20.25
C ALA A 83 -13.05 -4.27 18.96
N ASP A 84 -11.77 -4.36 18.59
CA ASP A 84 -11.23 -3.70 17.38
C ASP A 84 -11.83 -4.32 16.12
N ARG A 85 -11.95 -5.67 16.09
CA ARG A 85 -12.59 -6.39 14.99
C ARG A 85 -14.04 -5.99 14.79
N ASN A 86 -14.83 -5.96 15.87
CA ASN A 86 -16.25 -5.60 15.80
C ASN A 86 -16.39 -4.14 15.31
N LYS A 87 -15.53 -3.26 15.79
CA LYS A 87 -15.48 -1.88 15.34
C LYS A 87 -15.09 -1.77 13.85
N ALA A 88 -14.08 -2.53 13.41
CA ALA A 88 -13.66 -2.58 12.01
C ALA A 88 -14.77 -3.11 11.09
N ALA A 89 -15.45 -4.19 11.50
CA ALA A 89 -16.57 -4.76 10.75
C ALA A 89 -17.75 -3.79 10.63
N LYS A 90 -18.08 -3.09 11.71
CA LYS A 90 -19.11 -2.05 11.70
C LYS A 90 -18.74 -0.89 10.78
N LEU A 91 -17.47 -0.47 10.79
CA LEU A 91 -16.97 0.58 9.91
C LEU A 91 -17.09 0.19 8.43
N GLN A 92 -16.68 -1.03 8.08
CA GLN A 92 -16.78 -1.58 6.72
C GLN A 92 -18.22 -1.62 6.21
N ARG A 93 -19.19 -2.00 7.08
CA ARG A 93 -20.61 -1.99 6.72
C ARG A 93 -21.25 -0.60 6.71
N GLY A 94 -20.47 0.46 7.01
CA GLY A 94 -21.00 1.82 7.12
C GLY A 94 -21.91 2.02 8.34
N GLU A 95 -21.83 1.13 9.34
CA GLU A 95 -22.61 1.22 10.58
C GLU A 95 -21.96 2.15 11.60
N LEU A 96 -20.71 2.55 11.40
CA LEU A 96 -20.03 3.56 12.19
C LEU A 96 -19.94 4.87 11.43
N ALA A 97 -20.12 5.94 12.19
CA ALA A 97 -19.89 7.27 11.68
C ALA A 97 -18.41 7.66 11.80
N VAL A 98 -17.96 8.51 10.91
CA VAL A 98 -16.58 8.98 10.81
C VAL A 98 -16.52 10.50 10.90
N THR A 99 -15.31 11.02 10.98
CA THR A 99 -15.06 12.47 10.99
C THR A 99 -14.90 13.07 9.60
N GLY A 100 -14.61 12.24 8.60
CA GLY A 100 -14.32 12.68 7.23
C GLY A 100 -12.85 13.07 7.00
N LEU A 101 -11.95 12.67 7.90
CA LEU A 101 -10.51 12.80 7.75
C LEU A 101 -9.94 11.57 7.07
N VAL A 102 -9.10 11.80 6.07
CA VAL A 102 -8.20 10.79 5.51
C VAL A 102 -6.81 11.08 6.05
N LEU A 103 -6.26 10.13 6.80
CA LEU A 103 -4.97 10.29 7.47
C LEU A 103 -3.91 9.38 6.83
N GLU A 104 -2.68 9.89 6.80
CA GLU A 104 -1.50 9.09 6.48
C GLU A 104 -0.44 9.28 7.57
N ASN A 105 0.45 8.29 7.70
CA ASN A 105 1.61 8.45 8.58
C ASN A 105 2.77 8.98 7.74
N VAL A 106 3.19 10.22 8.03
CA VAL A 106 4.34 10.87 7.39
C VAL A 106 5.40 11.09 8.46
N ASP A 107 6.53 10.40 8.34
CA ASP A 107 7.66 10.50 9.29
C ASP A 107 7.26 10.30 10.76
N GLY A 108 6.36 9.36 11.02
CA GLY A 108 5.88 9.05 12.36
C GLY A 108 4.75 9.96 12.88
N ALA A 109 4.31 10.95 12.10
CA ALA A 109 3.20 11.83 12.42
C ALA A 109 1.93 11.46 11.64
N ALA A 110 0.77 11.50 12.29
CA ALA A 110 -0.53 11.30 11.66
C ALA A 110 -0.97 12.60 10.96
N SER A 111 -0.68 12.71 9.68
CA SER A 111 -0.99 13.91 8.89
C SER A 111 -2.29 13.76 8.11
N VAL A 112 -3.07 14.84 8.03
CA VAL A 112 -4.27 14.89 7.18
C VAL A 112 -3.84 14.93 5.72
N LEU A 113 -4.13 13.86 5.00
CA LEU A 113 -3.91 13.75 3.56
C LEU A 113 -5.04 14.45 2.78
N ALA A 114 -6.28 14.26 3.24
CA ALA A 114 -7.46 14.88 2.63
C ALA A 114 -8.58 15.06 3.65
N VAL A 115 -9.47 16.00 3.38
CA VAL A 115 -10.70 16.22 4.12
C VAL A 115 -11.88 16.00 3.18
N MET A 116 -12.82 15.13 3.57
CA MET A 116 -13.98 14.82 2.77
C MET A 116 -14.97 15.98 2.78
N LEU A 117 -15.39 16.42 1.60
CA LEU A 117 -16.33 17.53 1.46
C LEU A 117 -17.64 17.29 2.22
N LYS A 118 -18.14 18.35 2.84
CA LYS A 118 -19.38 18.35 3.65
C LYS A 118 -19.32 17.45 4.89
N SER A 119 -18.16 16.87 5.19
CA SER A 119 -17.95 16.08 6.40
C SER A 119 -17.88 16.97 7.67
N PRO A 120 -17.91 16.37 8.88
CA PRO A 120 -17.64 17.11 10.11
C PRO A 120 -16.29 17.81 10.13
N ALA A 121 -15.25 17.19 9.57
CA ALA A 121 -13.92 17.77 9.49
C ALA A 121 -13.87 18.99 8.54
N ASP A 122 -14.54 18.90 7.40
CA ASP A 122 -14.67 20.02 6.44
C ASP A 122 -15.39 21.23 7.08
N LYS A 123 -16.51 20.97 7.72
CA LYS A 123 -17.28 22.01 8.46
C LYS A 123 -16.48 22.67 9.60
N ALA A 124 -15.50 21.95 10.15
CA ALA A 124 -14.61 22.46 11.20
C ALA A 124 -13.38 23.21 10.67
N GLY A 125 -13.20 23.27 9.34
CA GLY A 125 -12.08 23.98 8.71
C GLY A 125 -10.74 23.26 8.82
N LEU A 126 -10.76 21.93 8.99
CA LEU A 126 -9.56 21.11 8.94
C LEU A 126 -9.04 21.04 7.50
N GLN A 127 -7.73 20.96 7.35
CA GLN A 127 -7.07 21.09 6.05
C GLN A 127 -6.04 19.97 5.84
N PRO A 128 -5.73 19.59 4.60
CA PRO A 128 -4.56 18.78 4.29
C PRO A 128 -3.29 19.41 4.88
N GLY A 129 -2.43 18.59 5.48
CA GLY A 129 -1.22 19.05 6.16
C GLY A 129 -1.38 19.30 7.66
N ASP A 130 -2.59 19.35 8.21
CA ASP A 130 -2.80 19.34 9.66
C ASP A 130 -2.27 18.04 10.26
N ARG A 131 -1.54 18.10 11.36
CA ARG A 131 -0.99 16.93 12.05
C ARG A 131 -1.81 16.62 13.28
N LEU A 132 -2.45 15.46 13.29
CA LEU A 132 -3.20 14.95 14.43
C LEU A 132 -2.23 14.45 15.51
N THR A 133 -2.32 14.98 16.73
CA THR A 133 -1.45 14.61 17.86
C THR A 133 -2.17 13.81 18.92
N PHE A 134 -3.46 14.11 19.17
CA PHE A 134 -4.28 13.39 20.14
C PHE A 134 -5.68 13.13 19.60
N VAL A 135 -6.22 11.98 19.94
CA VAL A 135 -7.65 11.63 19.84
C VAL A 135 -8.17 11.39 21.25
N ASP A 136 -9.12 12.18 21.65
CA ASP A 136 -9.52 12.35 23.05
C ASP A 136 -8.24 12.66 23.86
N ASP A 137 -7.98 12.10 24.99
CA ASP A 137 -6.77 12.38 25.78
C ASP A 137 -5.60 11.41 25.48
N THR A 138 -5.66 10.70 24.36
CA THR A 138 -4.65 9.69 24.01
C THR A 138 -3.82 10.12 22.81
N THR A 139 -2.49 10.06 22.93
CA THR A 139 -1.57 10.31 21.80
C THR A 139 -1.79 9.32 20.66
N VAL A 140 -1.60 9.81 19.44
CA VAL A 140 -1.65 8.98 18.22
C VAL A 140 -0.27 8.62 17.70
N ALA A 141 0.79 9.00 18.40
CA ALA A 141 2.16 8.66 18.01
C ALA A 141 2.34 7.15 17.87
N GLY A 142 2.94 6.73 16.77
CA GLY A 142 3.21 5.31 16.48
C GLY A 142 2.00 4.49 15.99
N LEU A 143 0.81 5.08 15.89
CA LEU A 143 -0.34 4.39 15.32
C LEU A 143 -0.22 4.33 13.79
N ASP A 144 -0.58 3.19 13.21
CA ASP A 144 -0.73 3.07 11.76
C ASP A 144 -2.06 3.69 11.27
N ALA A 145 -2.20 3.86 9.96
CA ALA A 145 -3.38 4.48 9.35
C ALA A 145 -4.69 3.76 9.74
N ARG A 146 -4.65 2.42 9.86
CA ARG A 146 -5.83 1.62 10.25
C ARG A 146 -6.24 1.85 11.70
N ALA A 147 -5.27 1.89 12.61
CA ALA A 147 -5.54 2.17 14.02
C ALA A 147 -6.10 3.59 14.21
N LEU A 148 -5.59 4.57 13.44
CA LEU A 148 -6.11 5.93 13.40
C LEU A 148 -7.57 5.98 12.92
N GLU A 149 -7.85 5.31 11.80
CA GLU A 149 -9.21 5.22 11.24
C GLU A 149 -10.21 4.65 12.26
N LEU A 150 -9.86 3.53 12.90
CA LEU A 150 -10.69 2.91 13.93
C LEU A 150 -10.89 3.83 15.15
N ARG A 151 -9.88 4.61 15.51
CA ARG A 151 -9.98 5.53 16.64
C ARG A 151 -10.89 6.73 16.35
N LEU A 152 -10.87 7.21 15.11
CA LEU A 152 -11.76 8.30 14.66
C LEU A 152 -13.21 7.86 14.46
N ALA A 153 -13.44 6.59 14.13
CA ALA A 153 -14.78 6.05 13.93
C ALA A 153 -15.52 5.81 15.26
N GLY A 154 -16.85 5.89 15.24
CA GLY A 154 -17.68 5.65 16.41
C GLY A 154 -19.18 5.73 16.09
N ASP A 155 -20.00 5.76 17.11
CA ASP A 155 -21.45 5.83 16.95
C ASP A 155 -21.85 7.18 16.33
N LYS A 156 -22.88 7.16 15.47
CA LYS A 156 -23.43 8.37 14.86
C LYS A 156 -23.84 9.38 15.94
N GLY A 157 -23.38 10.60 15.77
CA GLY A 157 -23.67 11.69 16.69
C GLY A 157 -22.77 11.74 17.92
N SER A 158 -21.94 10.73 18.17
CA SER A 158 -20.92 10.80 19.23
C SER A 158 -19.88 11.87 18.90
N LYS A 159 -19.31 12.45 19.94
CA LYS A 159 -18.26 13.46 19.82
C LYS A 159 -16.89 12.82 19.94
N VAL A 160 -15.90 13.41 19.27
CA VAL A 160 -14.48 13.11 19.41
C VAL A 160 -13.71 14.42 19.55
N HIS A 161 -12.81 14.46 20.52
CA HIS A 161 -11.93 15.61 20.75
C HIS A 161 -10.60 15.35 20.06
N LEU A 162 -10.20 16.23 19.16
CA LEU A 162 -8.99 16.09 18.37
C LEU A 162 -8.08 17.28 18.63
N ARG A 163 -6.78 17.00 18.81
CA ARG A 163 -5.77 18.05 18.91
C ARG A 163 -4.86 17.96 17.70
N PHE A 164 -4.66 19.09 17.07
CA PHE A 164 -3.85 19.23 15.87
C PHE A 164 -2.72 20.23 16.06
N GLU A 165 -1.72 20.06 15.23
CA GLU A 165 -0.69 21.04 14.92
C GLU A 165 -0.82 21.45 13.46
N ARG A 166 -0.76 22.76 13.19
CA ARG A 166 -0.75 23.36 11.85
C ARG A 166 0.48 24.22 11.68
N GLY A 167 1.09 24.21 10.49
CA GLY A 167 2.26 25.01 10.19
C GLY A 167 3.59 24.30 10.49
N PRO A 168 4.70 25.05 10.67
CA PRO A 168 6.05 24.49 10.80
C PRO A 168 6.20 23.56 11.99
N ARG A 169 6.95 22.46 11.85
CA ARG A 169 7.19 21.51 12.96
C ARG A 169 7.92 22.11 14.16
N LEU A 170 8.72 23.15 13.94
CA LEU A 170 9.50 23.81 15.00
C LEU A 170 8.67 24.81 15.82
N GLU A 171 7.65 25.40 15.24
CA GLU A 171 6.75 26.36 15.86
C GLU A 171 5.32 26.15 15.34
N PRO A 172 4.67 25.03 15.68
CA PRO A 172 3.33 24.76 15.19
C PRO A 172 2.28 25.55 15.98
N ASP A 173 1.28 26.01 15.27
CA ASP A 173 0.04 26.46 15.89
C ASP A 173 -0.73 25.22 16.37
N THR A 174 -0.91 25.09 17.69
CA THR A 174 -1.67 23.99 18.28
C THR A 174 -3.11 24.42 18.52
N PHE A 175 -4.05 23.61 18.02
CA PHE A 175 -5.48 23.86 18.22
C PHE A 175 -6.24 22.57 18.47
N SER A 176 -7.43 22.70 19.04
CA SER A 176 -8.30 21.57 19.33
C SER A 176 -9.67 21.78 18.68
N VAL A 177 -10.23 20.71 18.17
CA VAL A 177 -11.59 20.70 17.61
C VAL A 177 -12.37 19.53 18.19
N THR A 178 -13.67 19.73 18.36
CA THR A 178 -14.61 18.67 18.73
C THR A 178 -15.48 18.38 17.54
N LEU A 179 -15.36 17.20 16.97
CA LEU A 179 -16.16 16.77 15.83
C LEU A 179 -17.29 15.85 16.29
N LYS A 180 -18.45 16.02 15.67
CA LYS A 180 -19.57 15.09 15.81
C LYS A 180 -19.50 14.08 14.67
N ARG A 181 -19.39 12.78 14.98
CA ARG A 181 -19.29 11.73 13.96
C ARG A 181 -20.57 11.64 13.14
N GLU A 182 -20.44 11.57 11.84
CA GLU A 182 -21.55 11.46 10.86
C GLU A 182 -21.28 10.29 9.91
N TYR A 183 -22.35 9.76 9.29
CA TYR A 183 -22.15 8.82 8.18
C TYR A 183 -21.66 9.58 6.96
N VAL A 184 -20.41 9.32 6.58
CA VAL A 184 -19.80 9.85 5.37
C VAL A 184 -19.63 8.70 4.42
N LYS A 185 -20.25 8.76 3.24
CA LYS A 185 -20.06 7.75 2.21
C LYS A 185 -18.68 7.93 1.60
N ILE A 186 -17.83 6.92 1.74
CA ILE A 186 -16.52 6.85 1.10
C ILE A 186 -16.68 6.02 -0.16
N PRO A 187 -16.67 6.62 -1.36
CA PRO A 187 -16.71 5.86 -2.59
C PRO A 187 -15.36 5.21 -2.85
N SER A 188 -15.35 3.99 -3.40
CA SER A 188 -14.14 3.33 -3.88
C SER A 188 -13.55 4.05 -5.09
N VAL A 189 -14.40 4.66 -5.92
CA VAL A 189 -14.02 5.45 -7.10
C VAL A 189 -14.05 6.93 -6.75
N SER A 190 -12.89 7.60 -6.80
CA SER A 190 -12.76 9.02 -6.43
C SER A 190 -12.85 9.98 -7.61
N ILE A 191 -12.33 9.60 -8.78
CA ILE A 191 -12.30 10.47 -9.97
C ILE A 191 -12.84 9.71 -11.17
N VAL A 192 -13.80 10.32 -11.87
CA VAL A 192 -14.38 9.80 -13.13
C VAL A 192 -14.49 10.96 -14.13
N ARG A 193 -13.62 10.97 -15.14
CA ARG A 193 -13.54 12.07 -16.12
C ARG A 193 -13.04 11.62 -17.48
N LEU A 194 -13.31 12.41 -18.50
CA LEU A 194 -12.59 12.31 -19.75
C LEU A 194 -11.18 12.93 -19.58
N ALA A 195 -10.13 12.18 -19.92
CA ALA A 195 -8.77 12.69 -20.05
C ALA A 195 -8.58 13.50 -21.34
N ASP A 196 -9.19 13.01 -22.42
CA ASP A 196 -9.39 13.66 -23.71
C ASP A 196 -10.76 13.21 -24.29
N PRO A 197 -11.21 13.70 -25.46
CA PRO A 197 -12.54 13.39 -26.01
C PRO A 197 -12.82 11.89 -26.21
N ALA A 198 -11.79 11.05 -26.38
CA ALA A 198 -11.93 9.61 -26.62
C ALA A 198 -11.52 8.74 -25.41
N THR A 199 -10.85 9.30 -24.41
CA THR A 199 -10.25 8.55 -23.30
C THR A 199 -10.97 8.81 -21.99
N GLY A 200 -11.64 7.78 -21.47
CA GLY A 200 -12.22 7.79 -20.12
C GLY A 200 -11.17 7.46 -19.05
N TYR A 201 -11.16 8.20 -17.96
CA TYR A 201 -10.31 7.97 -16.81
C TYR A 201 -11.13 7.66 -15.56
N VAL A 202 -10.79 6.56 -14.89
CA VAL A 202 -11.40 6.12 -13.63
C VAL A 202 -10.31 5.85 -12.61
N ARG A 203 -10.37 6.53 -11.46
CA ARG A 203 -9.48 6.28 -10.33
C ARG A 203 -10.18 5.46 -9.27
N LEU A 204 -9.66 4.27 -9.01
CA LEU A 204 -10.11 3.36 -7.97
C LEU A 204 -9.11 3.42 -6.81
N ASP A 205 -9.52 3.98 -5.66
CA ASP A 205 -8.64 4.16 -4.51
C ASP A 205 -8.55 2.92 -3.61
N GLU A 206 -9.62 2.10 -3.55
CA GLU A 206 -9.64 0.84 -2.80
C GLU A 206 -10.68 -0.14 -3.35
N PHE A 207 -10.54 -1.42 -3.01
CA PHE A 207 -11.51 -2.47 -3.34
C PHE A 207 -12.53 -2.64 -2.20
N GLY A 208 -13.43 -1.66 -2.03
CA GLY A 208 -14.59 -1.80 -1.16
C GLY A 208 -15.67 -2.72 -1.77
N GLU A 209 -16.69 -3.06 -0.98
CA GLU A 209 -17.80 -3.94 -1.39
C GLU A 209 -18.48 -3.50 -2.71
N LYS A 210 -18.57 -2.18 -2.96
CA LYS A 210 -19.22 -1.61 -4.15
C LYS A 210 -18.24 -1.21 -5.27
N ALA A 211 -16.96 -1.48 -5.13
CA ALA A 211 -15.94 -1.05 -6.08
C ALA A 211 -16.25 -1.47 -7.52
N ALA A 212 -16.67 -2.72 -7.73
CA ALA A 212 -17.00 -3.23 -9.06
C ALA A 212 -18.19 -2.48 -9.69
N SER A 213 -19.27 -2.25 -8.94
CA SER A 213 -20.43 -1.50 -9.44
C SER A 213 -20.13 -0.03 -9.68
N GLU A 214 -19.32 0.60 -8.81
CA GLU A 214 -18.92 2.00 -8.98
C GLU A 214 -18.05 2.19 -10.23
N VAL A 215 -17.12 1.26 -10.51
CA VAL A 215 -16.32 1.29 -11.74
C VAL A 215 -17.19 1.01 -12.96
N HIS A 216 -18.11 0.03 -12.91
CA HIS A 216 -19.06 -0.23 -13.99
C HIS A 216 -19.85 1.02 -14.37
N ASP A 217 -20.47 1.68 -13.39
CA ASP A 217 -21.26 2.90 -13.62
C ASP A 217 -20.38 4.04 -14.17
N ALA A 218 -19.13 4.15 -13.69
CA ALA A 218 -18.17 5.12 -14.19
C ALA A 218 -17.83 4.89 -15.67
N LEU A 219 -17.51 3.66 -16.05
CA LEU A 219 -17.18 3.30 -17.42
C LEU A 219 -18.37 3.53 -18.37
N LYS A 220 -19.59 3.16 -17.94
CA LYS A 220 -20.82 3.43 -18.73
C LYS A 220 -21.06 4.92 -18.91
N ARG A 221 -20.89 5.71 -17.86
CA ARG A 221 -21.01 7.17 -17.93
C ARG A 221 -20.03 7.77 -18.92
N LEU A 222 -18.76 7.36 -18.85
CA LEU A 222 -17.72 7.85 -19.76
C LEU A 222 -17.95 7.43 -21.20
N ARG A 223 -18.38 6.19 -21.45
CA ARG A 223 -18.78 5.72 -22.78
C ARG A 223 -19.97 6.55 -23.33
N GLY A 224 -20.94 6.88 -22.49
CA GLY A 224 -22.04 7.78 -22.85
C GLY A 224 -21.59 9.21 -23.16
N GLN A 225 -20.42 9.63 -22.69
CA GLN A 225 -19.78 10.91 -23.00
C GLN A 225 -18.86 10.86 -24.24
N GLY A 226 -18.75 9.70 -24.91
CA GLY A 226 -17.96 9.51 -26.11
C GLY A 226 -16.63 8.79 -25.92
N ALA A 227 -16.29 8.34 -24.69
CA ALA A 227 -15.07 7.56 -24.49
C ALA A 227 -15.15 6.22 -25.23
N THR A 228 -14.10 5.91 -25.98
CA THR A 228 -13.93 4.65 -26.71
C THR A 228 -12.79 3.81 -26.14
N GLN A 229 -11.97 4.36 -25.26
CA GLN A 229 -10.83 3.73 -24.59
C GLN A 229 -10.76 4.22 -23.15
N PHE A 230 -10.13 3.43 -22.25
CA PHE A 230 -10.21 3.69 -20.83
C PHE A 230 -8.85 3.54 -20.12
N ILE A 231 -8.63 4.41 -19.15
CA ILE A 231 -7.54 4.33 -18.17
C ILE A 231 -8.15 4.00 -16.82
N LEU A 232 -7.76 2.84 -16.24
CA LEU A 232 -8.05 2.47 -14.86
C LEU A 232 -6.83 2.78 -13.99
N ASP A 233 -6.95 3.74 -13.10
CA ASP A 233 -5.84 4.13 -12.21
C ASP A 233 -5.94 3.40 -10.88
N LEU A 234 -4.99 2.48 -10.65
CA LEU A 234 -4.80 1.70 -9.43
C LEU A 234 -3.57 2.18 -8.63
N ARG A 235 -2.98 3.31 -8.98
CA ARG A 235 -1.85 3.87 -8.23
C ARG A 235 -2.28 4.20 -6.80
N ARG A 236 -1.45 3.79 -5.82
CA ARG A 236 -1.71 3.95 -4.37
C ARG A 236 -2.96 3.21 -3.87
N ASN A 237 -3.50 2.27 -4.63
CA ASN A 237 -4.60 1.41 -4.20
C ASN A 237 -4.07 0.23 -3.36
N PRO A 238 -4.31 0.17 -2.04
CA PRO A 238 -3.76 -0.86 -1.16
C PRO A 238 -4.44 -2.23 -1.33
N GLY A 239 -5.44 -2.31 -2.19
CA GLY A 239 -6.29 -3.48 -2.36
C GLY A 239 -7.61 -3.33 -1.61
N GLY A 240 -8.02 -4.37 -0.93
CA GLY A 240 -9.29 -4.47 -0.21
C GLY A 240 -9.92 -5.85 -0.37
N GLU A 241 -11.22 -5.91 -0.63
CA GLU A 241 -11.95 -7.16 -0.75
C GLU A 241 -11.56 -7.94 -2.02
N VAL A 242 -11.09 -9.17 -1.82
CA VAL A 242 -10.70 -10.06 -2.93
C VAL A 242 -11.89 -10.36 -3.84
N ARG A 243 -13.11 -10.51 -3.28
CA ARG A 243 -14.32 -10.73 -4.08
C ARG A 243 -14.58 -9.56 -5.02
N ALA A 244 -14.41 -8.33 -4.56
CA ALA A 244 -14.61 -7.15 -5.39
C ALA A 244 -13.64 -7.09 -6.59
N SER A 245 -12.39 -7.58 -6.44
CA SER A 245 -11.45 -7.68 -7.57
C SER A 245 -11.88 -8.70 -8.62
N VAL A 246 -12.45 -9.84 -8.20
CA VAL A 246 -13.01 -10.84 -9.13
C VAL A 246 -14.26 -10.32 -9.86
N GLU A 247 -15.12 -9.61 -9.13
CA GLU A 247 -16.30 -8.98 -9.71
C GLU A 247 -15.93 -7.88 -10.71
N LEU A 248 -14.92 -7.05 -10.36
CA LEU A 248 -14.43 -6.04 -11.29
C LEU A 248 -13.73 -6.64 -12.52
N ALA A 249 -12.98 -7.73 -12.35
CA ALA A 249 -12.40 -8.45 -13.47
C ALA A 249 -13.48 -8.92 -14.46
N SER A 250 -14.68 -9.28 -13.96
CA SER A 250 -15.82 -9.68 -14.82
C SER A 250 -16.31 -8.57 -15.76
N GLU A 251 -15.92 -7.30 -15.56
CA GLU A 251 -16.22 -6.23 -16.52
C GLU A 251 -15.42 -6.35 -17.82
N PHE A 252 -14.21 -6.93 -17.72
CA PHE A 252 -13.20 -6.91 -18.77
C PHE A 252 -12.96 -8.26 -19.45
N PHE A 253 -13.58 -9.33 -18.94
CA PHE A 253 -13.38 -10.69 -19.44
C PHE A 253 -14.69 -11.41 -19.72
N PRO A 254 -14.67 -12.45 -20.58
CA PRO A 254 -15.75 -13.43 -20.67
C PRO A 254 -15.93 -14.16 -19.33
N LYS A 255 -17.09 -14.76 -19.13
CA LYS A 255 -17.38 -15.63 -17.99
C LYS A 255 -16.40 -16.81 -17.94
N ASN A 256 -16.07 -17.26 -16.74
CA ASN A 256 -15.16 -18.37 -16.45
C ASN A 256 -13.67 -18.11 -16.79
N THR A 257 -13.26 -16.88 -17.05
CA THR A 257 -11.84 -16.51 -17.18
C THR A 257 -11.18 -16.55 -15.79
N VAL A 258 -10.00 -17.15 -15.69
CA VAL A 258 -9.24 -17.23 -14.42
C VAL A 258 -8.72 -15.86 -14.04
N VAL A 259 -9.03 -15.41 -12.83
CA VAL A 259 -8.51 -14.14 -12.28
C VAL A 259 -7.25 -14.38 -11.46
N PHE A 260 -7.27 -15.38 -10.60
CA PHE A 260 -6.10 -15.89 -9.87
C PHE A 260 -6.47 -17.24 -9.24
N SER A 261 -5.48 -17.93 -8.68
CA SER A 261 -5.71 -19.11 -7.83
C SER A 261 -4.99 -18.96 -6.50
N THR A 262 -5.45 -19.72 -5.50
CA THR A 262 -4.79 -19.82 -4.21
C THR A 262 -4.17 -21.19 -4.03
N ARG A 263 -3.05 -21.26 -3.30
CA ARG A 263 -2.36 -22.50 -2.94
C ARG A 263 -1.92 -22.41 -1.49
N GLY A 264 -2.22 -23.42 -0.70
CA GLY A 264 -1.92 -23.47 0.72
C GLY A 264 -1.30 -24.79 1.18
N ARG A 265 -1.03 -24.88 2.50
CA ARG A 265 -0.59 -26.12 3.11
C ARG A 265 -1.71 -27.17 3.11
N LYS A 266 -2.95 -26.71 3.29
CA LYS A 266 -4.16 -27.55 3.26
C LYS A 266 -4.83 -27.44 1.90
N LYS A 267 -5.30 -28.55 1.34
CA LYS A 267 -5.95 -28.60 0.02
C LYS A 267 -7.22 -27.73 -0.07
N GLU A 268 -7.91 -27.53 1.05
CA GLU A 268 -9.12 -26.69 1.12
C GLU A 268 -8.83 -25.22 0.81
N VAL A 269 -7.57 -24.81 0.88
CA VAL A 269 -7.11 -23.47 0.50
C VAL A 269 -6.93 -23.34 -1.02
N ASP A 270 -6.73 -24.46 -1.71
CA ASP A 270 -6.48 -24.49 -3.15
C ASP A 270 -7.79 -24.22 -3.89
N THR A 271 -7.93 -22.98 -4.37
CA THR A 271 -9.14 -22.51 -5.05
C THR A 271 -8.74 -21.70 -6.29
N THR A 272 -9.51 -21.85 -7.35
CA THR A 272 -9.37 -21.00 -8.55
C THR A 272 -10.55 -20.02 -8.60
N PHE A 273 -10.24 -18.74 -8.68
CA PHE A 273 -11.21 -17.66 -8.79
C PHE A 273 -11.36 -17.28 -10.25
N VAL A 274 -12.61 -17.31 -10.72
CA VAL A 274 -12.97 -17.03 -12.11
C VAL A 274 -14.04 -15.94 -12.17
N THR A 275 -14.10 -15.24 -13.31
CA THR A 275 -15.14 -14.27 -13.61
C THR A 275 -16.53 -14.92 -13.58
N LYS A 276 -17.54 -14.18 -13.10
CA LYS A 276 -18.88 -14.70 -12.83
C LYS A 276 -19.88 -14.50 -13.96
N ARG A 277 -19.62 -13.55 -14.85
CA ARG A 277 -20.46 -13.17 -15.98
C ARG A 277 -19.60 -12.67 -17.14
N ASP A 278 -20.19 -12.56 -18.31
CA ASP A 278 -19.57 -11.89 -19.44
C ASP A 278 -19.51 -10.38 -19.19
N GLY A 279 -18.37 -9.80 -19.48
CA GLY A 279 -18.12 -8.39 -19.27
C GLY A 279 -18.69 -7.50 -20.37
N GLU A 280 -19.03 -6.28 -20.01
CA GLU A 280 -19.53 -5.29 -20.96
C GLU A 280 -18.40 -4.52 -21.70
N PHE A 281 -17.18 -4.58 -21.14
CA PHE A 281 -16.01 -3.86 -21.66
C PHE A 281 -14.90 -4.80 -22.13
N THR A 282 -15.23 -6.00 -22.61
CA THR A 282 -14.25 -7.05 -22.97
C THR A 282 -13.33 -6.66 -24.12
N THR A 283 -13.78 -5.81 -25.04
CA THR A 283 -13.02 -5.38 -26.24
C THR A 283 -12.53 -3.94 -26.20
N ALA A 284 -13.02 -3.14 -25.24
CA ALA A 284 -12.61 -1.74 -25.15
C ALA A 284 -11.11 -1.63 -24.81
N PRO A 285 -10.32 -0.81 -25.54
CA PRO A 285 -8.91 -0.57 -25.20
C PRO A 285 -8.76 -0.11 -23.76
N LEU A 286 -7.89 -0.79 -23.01
CA LEU A 286 -7.69 -0.57 -21.57
C LEU A 286 -6.21 -0.43 -21.23
N ILE A 287 -5.89 0.64 -20.51
CA ILE A 287 -4.59 0.84 -19.85
C ILE A 287 -4.81 0.90 -18.35
N VAL A 288 -3.95 0.24 -17.59
CA VAL A 288 -3.97 0.25 -16.13
C VAL A 288 -2.73 0.96 -15.61
N LEU A 289 -2.94 2.02 -14.81
CA LEU A 289 -1.84 2.70 -14.12
C LEU A 289 -1.58 2.04 -12.77
N VAL A 290 -0.32 1.69 -12.51
CA VAL A 290 0.11 1.03 -11.27
C VAL A 290 1.36 1.69 -10.68
N ASP A 291 1.55 1.55 -9.36
CA ASP A 291 2.77 1.99 -8.67
C ASP A 291 3.07 1.14 -7.42
N GLY A 292 4.10 1.50 -6.66
CA GLY A 292 4.49 0.79 -5.44
C GLY A 292 3.43 0.80 -4.32
N GLY A 293 2.37 1.60 -4.45
CA GLY A 293 1.21 1.59 -3.56
C GLY A 293 0.08 0.67 -4.02
N SER A 294 0.14 0.15 -5.25
CA SER A 294 -0.80 -0.84 -5.76
C SER A 294 -0.52 -2.20 -5.12
N ALA A 295 -1.44 -2.73 -4.31
CA ALA A 295 -1.19 -3.93 -3.50
C ALA A 295 -2.39 -4.89 -3.47
N SER A 296 -2.14 -6.18 -3.18
CA SER A 296 -3.17 -7.19 -2.84
C SER A 296 -4.24 -7.36 -3.93
N ALA A 297 -5.51 -7.02 -3.67
CA ALA A 297 -6.62 -7.13 -4.64
C ALA A 297 -6.37 -6.30 -5.92
N ALA A 298 -5.70 -5.15 -5.80
CA ALA A 298 -5.29 -4.34 -6.94
C ALA A 298 -4.24 -5.09 -7.80
N GLU A 299 -3.31 -5.81 -7.18
CA GLU A 299 -2.35 -6.65 -7.89
C GLU A 299 -3.00 -7.87 -8.52
N ALA A 300 -3.98 -8.48 -7.86
CA ALA A 300 -4.71 -9.62 -8.41
C ALA A 300 -5.44 -9.24 -9.72
N LEU A 301 -6.13 -8.09 -9.74
CA LEU A 301 -6.76 -7.56 -10.94
C LEU A 301 -5.72 -7.19 -12.00
N ALA A 302 -4.68 -6.42 -11.64
CA ALA A 302 -3.66 -5.97 -12.58
C ALA A 302 -2.92 -7.15 -13.22
N ALA A 303 -2.54 -8.18 -12.41
CA ALA A 303 -1.91 -9.39 -12.92
C ALA A 303 -2.81 -10.16 -13.88
N SER A 304 -4.10 -10.31 -13.55
CA SER A 304 -5.07 -10.96 -14.43
C SER A 304 -5.18 -10.24 -15.77
N LEU A 305 -5.30 -8.91 -15.75
CA LEU A 305 -5.38 -8.10 -16.98
C LEU A 305 -4.09 -8.20 -17.81
N GLN A 306 -2.91 -8.26 -17.18
CA GLN A 306 -1.62 -8.40 -17.85
C GLN A 306 -1.43 -9.81 -18.42
N ASP A 307 -1.68 -10.85 -17.62
CA ASP A 307 -1.41 -12.24 -17.98
C ASP A 307 -2.31 -12.71 -19.14
N HIS A 308 -3.53 -12.21 -19.23
CA HIS A 308 -4.46 -12.46 -20.33
C HIS A 308 -4.33 -11.46 -21.50
N ASP A 309 -3.30 -10.65 -21.53
CA ASP A 309 -3.09 -9.62 -22.57
C ASP A 309 -4.32 -8.72 -22.81
N ARG A 310 -5.13 -8.53 -21.75
CA ARG A 310 -6.37 -7.74 -21.82
C ARG A 310 -6.12 -6.25 -21.67
N ALA A 311 -5.11 -5.86 -20.93
CA ALA A 311 -4.72 -4.48 -20.72
C ALA A 311 -3.21 -4.32 -20.69
N LEU A 312 -2.75 -3.12 -21.06
CA LEU A 312 -1.36 -2.71 -20.88
C LEU A 312 -1.20 -2.07 -19.51
N LEU A 313 -0.25 -2.55 -18.72
CA LEU A 313 0.12 -1.96 -17.44
C LEU A 313 1.21 -0.92 -17.63
N LEU A 314 0.96 0.31 -17.19
CA LEU A 314 1.94 1.40 -17.22
C LEU A 314 2.21 1.91 -15.81
N GLY A 315 3.41 2.40 -15.57
CA GLY A 315 3.75 3.03 -14.29
C GLY A 315 5.02 2.50 -13.66
N ARG A 316 4.90 1.96 -12.45
CA ARG A 316 6.04 1.44 -11.68
C ARG A 316 5.65 0.11 -11.05
N ARG A 317 6.67 -0.68 -10.71
CA ARG A 317 6.46 -1.98 -10.06
C ARG A 317 5.55 -1.85 -8.84
N THR A 318 4.60 -2.78 -8.70
CA THR A 318 3.63 -2.83 -7.61
C THR A 318 4.25 -3.28 -6.28
N PHE A 319 3.49 -3.27 -5.21
CA PHE A 319 3.96 -3.58 -3.86
C PHE A 319 4.49 -5.01 -3.71
N GLY A 320 3.79 -6.00 -4.22
CA GLY A 320 4.15 -7.42 -4.07
C GLY A 320 3.54 -8.09 -2.84
N LYS A 321 2.23 -7.96 -2.64
CA LYS A 321 1.48 -8.68 -1.59
C LYS A 321 0.63 -9.79 -2.21
N ALA A 322 1.12 -11.03 -2.13
CA ALA A 322 0.44 -12.21 -2.66
C ALA A 322 0.25 -13.31 -1.59
N LEU A 323 0.11 -12.94 -0.33
CA LEU A 323 -0.23 -13.81 0.78
C LEU A 323 -1.71 -13.67 1.13
N MET A 324 -2.40 -14.81 1.26
CA MET A 324 -3.80 -14.87 1.66
C MET A 324 -3.91 -15.16 3.15
N GLN A 325 -4.63 -14.31 3.87
CA GLN A 325 -4.94 -14.49 5.28
C GLN A 325 -6.37 -15.03 5.46
N THR A 326 -6.57 -15.79 6.52
CA THR A 326 -7.91 -16.12 7.05
C THR A 326 -7.96 -15.83 8.54
N VAL A 327 -9.17 -15.82 9.07
CA VAL A 327 -9.45 -15.48 10.46
C VAL A 327 -9.67 -16.75 11.26
N PHE A 328 -8.96 -16.87 12.38
CA PHE A 328 -9.20 -17.88 13.40
C PHE A 328 -9.66 -17.21 14.68
N PHE A 329 -10.71 -17.75 15.29
CA PHE A 329 -11.27 -17.23 16.53
C PHE A 329 -10.58 -17.85 17.73
N THR A 330 -10.29 -17.05 18.74
CA THR A 330 -9.88 -17.52 20.06
C THR A 330 -11.11 -17.76 20.95
N PRO A 331 -11.00 -18.50 22.06
CA PRO A 331 -12.09 -18.67 23.00
C PRO A 331 -12.62 -17.35 23.60
N SER A 332 -11.78 -16.32 23.68
CA SER A 332 -12.15 -14.95 24.13
C SER A 332 -12.91 -14.13 23.08
N GLY A 333 -13.07 -14.66 21.86
CA GLY A 333 -13.67 -13.95 20.74
C GLY A 333 -12.71 -13.03 19.97
N ASP A 334 -11.48 -12.92 20.43
CA ASP A 334 -10.40 -12.26 19.68
C ASP A 334 -10.08 -13.06 18.42
N VAL A 335 -9.38 -12.46 17.47
CA VAL A 335 -9.06 -13.13 16.22
C VAL A 335 -7.58 -13.09 15.89
N ILE A 336 -7.15 -14.14 15.22
CA ILE A 336 -5.84 -14.23 14.59
C ILE A 336 -6.05 -14.19 13.09
N TRP A 337 -5.54 -13.17 12.44
CA TRP A 337 -5.33 -13.16 11.00
C TRP A 337 -4.07 -13.94 10.71
N LEU A 338 -4.20 -15.10 10.10
CA LEU A 338 -3.07 -15.97 9.80
C LEU A 338 -2.94 -16.19 8.31
N THR A 339 -1.74 -16.08 7.80
CA THR A 339 -1.43 -16.43 6.41
C THR A 339 -1.56 -17.94 6.23
N ILE A 340 -2.47 -18.35 5.35
CA ILE A 340 -2.75 -19.76 5.08
C ILE A 340 -2.43 -20.19 3.65
N GLY A 341 -2.21 -19.24 2.76
CA GLY A 341 -1.97 -19.52 1.34
C GLY A 341 -1.26 -18.41 0.59
N ARG A 342 -0.93 -18.74 -0.64
CA ARG A 342 -0.30 -17.86 -1.64
C ARG A 342 -1.29 -17.60 -2.75
N VAL A 343 -1.28 -16.38 -3.27
CA VAL A 343 -2.03 -16.01 -4.49
C VAL A 343 -1.13 -16.20 -5.69
N ILE A 344 -1.61 -16.97 -6.66
CA ILE A 344 -0.91 -17.29 -7.90
C ILE A 344 -1.69 -16.66 -9.05
N THR A 345 -1.02 -15.93 -9.92
CA THR A 345 -1.62 -15.26 -11.07
C THR A 345 -2.00 -16.27 -12.17
N PRO A 346 -2.78 -15.89 -13.21
CA PRO A 346 -3.16 -16.81 -14.28
C PRO A 346 -1.97 -17.47 -14.98
N SER A 347 -0.88 -16.74 -15.21
CA SER A 347 0.35 -17.27 -15.80
C SER A 347 1.18 -18.17 -14.87
N GLY A 348 0.74 -18.35 -13.61
CA GLY A 348 1.44 -19.17 -12.62
C GLY A 348 2.44 -18.41 -11.73
N ARG A 349 2.55 -17.10 -11.87
CA ARG A 349 3.50 -16.29 -11.08
C ARG A 349 3.10 -16.20 -9.61
N PHE A 350 4.10 -16.23 -8.73
CA PHE A 350 3.98 -15.83 -7.33
C PHE A 350 4.68 -14.48 -7.17
N ILE A 351 3.91 -13.41 -7.04
CA ILE A 351 4.40 -12.02 -7.07
C ILE A 351 4.81 -11.48 -5.69
N GLN A 352 4.78 -12.30 -4.64
CA GLN A 352 5.12 -11.86 -3.28
C GLN A 352 6.54 -11.29 -3.20
N ARG A 353 6.67 -10.10 -2.63
CA ARG A 353 7.98 -9.52 -2.32
C ARG A 353 8.63 -10.25 -1.14
N ARG A 354 9.96 -10.26 -1.13
CA ARG A 354 10.72 -10.84 -0.02
C ARG A 354 10.38 -10.11 1.30
N TYR A 355 10.16 -10.85 2.36
CA TYR A 355 9.93 -10.31 3.71
C TYR A 355 10.83 -10.94 4.78
N ARG A 356 11.32 -12.17 4.56
CA ARG A 356 12.21 -12.85 5.52
C ARG A 356 13.53 -12.10 5.63
N GLY A 357 13.91 -11.78 6.88
CA GLY A 357 15.15 -11.06 7.18
C GLY A 357 15.06 -9.54 6.98
N LEU A 358 13.87 -8.99 6.73
CA LEU A 358 13.61 -7.55 6.68
C LEU A 358 12.87 -7.12 7.96
N ARG A 359 13.16 -5.90 8.42
CA ARG A 359 12.34 -5.25 9.44
C ARG A 359 10.99 -4.83 8.82
N SER A 360 9.96 -4.70 9.66
CA SER A 360 8.61 -4.32 9.20
C SER A 360 8.59 -3.01 8.42
N GLU A 361 9.40 -2.03 8.83
CA GLU A 361 9.55 -0.74 8.14
C GLU A 361 10.15 -0.90 6.74
N GLU A 362 11.23 -1.71 6.63
CA GLU A 362 11.88 -2.01 5.35
C GLU A 362 10.93 -2.76 4.41
N TYR A 363 10.12 -3.69 4.95
CA TYR A 363 9.12 -4.40 4.18
C TYR A 363 8.02 -3.46 3.67
N ARG A 364 7.57 -2.51 4.50
CA ARG A 364 6.46 -1.59 4.16
C ARG A 364 6.90 -0.40 3.31
N ALA A 365 8.20 -0.14 3.18
CA ALA A 365 8.69 1.00 2.40
C ALA A 365 8.20 0.95 0.94
N PHE A 366 7.61 2.06 0.49
CA PHE A 366 7.21 2.24 -0.91
C PHE A 366 8.45 2.33 -1.81
N GLY A 367 8.38 1.70 -2.98
CA GLY A 367 9.46 1.75 -3.95
C GLY A 367 10.43 0.58 -3.92
N GLY A 368 10.17 -0.42 -3.08
CA GLY A 368 10.91 -1.68 -3.03
C GLY A 368 12.29 -1.53 -2.37
N VAL A 369 12.62 -2.47 -1.49
CA VAL A 369 14.02 -2.68 -1.12
C VAL A 369 14.72 -3.14 -2.40
N ALA A 370 15.72 -2.38 -2.84
CA ALA A 370 16.66 -2.83 -3.84
C ALA A 370 17.28 -4.16 -3.37
N GLY A 371 16.78 -5.29 -3.86
CA GLY A 371 17.22 -6.55 -3.28
C GLY A 371 16.92 -7.82 -4.06
N ALA A 372 15.90 -7.84 -4.92
CA ALA A 372 15.82 -8.91 -5.89
C ALA A 372 16.56 -8.46 -7.15
N ARG A 373 17.70 -9.04 -7.45
CA ARG A 373 18.28 -8.91 -8.79
C ARG A 373 17.23 -9.47 -9.76
N GLU A 374 16.81 -8.68 -10.74
CA GLU A 374 15.81 -9.08 -11.74
C GLU A 374 16.21 -10.35 -12.46
N ASP A 375 17.51 -10.56 -12.62
CA ASP A 375 18.14 -11.71 -13.27
C ASP A 375 17.86 -13.05 -12.58
N THR A 376 17.45 -13.04 -11.30
CA THR A 376 17.14 -14.25 -10.50
C THR A 376 15.65 -14.55 -10.42
N LEU A 377 14.80 -13.70 -11.00
CA LEU A 377 13.36 -13.90 -10.98
C LEU A 377 12.94 -14.85 -12.11
N GLU A 378 12.10 -15.82 -11.76
CA GLU A 378 11.53 -16.77 -12.71
C GLU A 378 10.69 -16.06 -13.78
N THR A 379 10.85 -16.48 -15.04
CA THR A 379 10.11 -15.93 -16.19
C THR A 379 8.92 -16.81 -16.50
N PHE A 380 7.78 -16.17 -16.66
CA PHE A 380 6.52 -16.73 -17.10
C PHE A 380 6.07 -16.01 -18.38
N HIS A 381 4.97 -16.44 -18.98
CA HIS A 381 4.47 -15.86 -20.21
C HIS A 381 2.97 -15.56 -20.10
N THR A 382 2.55 -14.48 -20.72
CA THR A 382 1.14 -14.14 -20.91
C THR A 382 0.52 -15.08 -21.96
N ASP A 383 -0.80 -14.98 -22.15
CA ASP A 383 -1.52 -15.81 -23.16
C ASP A 383 -0.96 -15.62 -24.58
N HIS A 384 -0.48 -14.41 -24.94
CA HIS A 384 0.17 -14.14 -26.23
C HIS A 384 1.69 -14.33 -26.22
N GLY A 385 2.26 -14.91 -25.14
CA GLY A 385 3.68 -15.23 -25.05
C GLY A 385 4.60 -14.08 -24.65
N ARG A 386 4.08 -12.94 -24.18
CA ARG A 386 4.91 -11.86 -23.63
C ARG A 386 5.59 -12.30 -22.33
N PRO A 387 6.90 -12.04 -22.13
CA PRO A 387 7.58 -12.44 -20.89
C PRO A 387 7.15 -11.56 -19.72
N VAL A 388 6.82 -12.20 -18.60
CA VAL A 388 6.48 -11.57 -17.33
C VAL A 388 7.26 -12.22 -16.20
N ARG A 389 7.54 -11.47 -15.12
CA ARG A 389 8.40 -11.93 -14.03
C ARG A 389 7.60 -12.26 -12.77
N GLY A 390 8.01 -13.33 -12.08
CA GLY A 390 7.57 -13.64 -10.72
C GLY A 390 8.35 -12.83 -9.67
N GLY A 391 7.83 -12.77 -8.43
CA GLY A 391 8.48 -12.12 -7.29
C GLY A 391 8.46 -10.59 -7.30
N GLY A 392 8.56 -9.99 -6.11
CA GLY A 392 8.78 -8.56 -5.93
C GLY A 392 7.71 -7.60 -6.46
N GLY A 393 6.47 -8.05 -6.64
CA GLY A 393 5.38 -7.29 -7.26
C GLY A 393 5.30 -7.46 -8.78
N ILE A 394 4.31 -6.83 -9.40
CA ILE A 394 4.07 -6.86 -10.84
C ILE A 394 4.92 -5.76 -11.49
N ALA A 395 5.76 -6.13 -12.44
CA ALA A 395 6.43 -5.16 -13.31
C ALA A 395 5.41 -4.66 -14.35
N PRO A 396 5.30 -3.34 -14.57
CA PRO A 396 4.47 -2.81 -15.65
C PRO A 396 5.07 -3.22 -17.01
N ASP A 397 4.25 -3.25 -18.04
CA ASP A 397 4.69 -3.53 -19.42
C ASP A 397 5.56 -2.39 -19.99
N ALA A 398 5.33 -1.17 -19.51
CA ALA A 398 6.21 -0.03 -19.75
C ALA A 398 6.37 0.80 -18.48
N GLU A 399 7.62 0.99 -18.08
CA GLU A 399 7.95 1.84 -16.94
C GLU A 399 7.84 3.32 -17.30
N LEU A 400 7.14 4.06 -16.43
CA LEU A 400 7.07 5.51 -16.51
C LEU A 400 8.15 6.16 -15.64
N PRO A 401 8.63 7.36 -15.99
CA PRO A 401 9.65 8.05 -15.22
C PRO A 401 9.28 8.19 -13.75
N ARG A 402 10.24 7.98 -12.87
CA ARG A 402 10.02 8.17 -11.44
C ARG A 402 9.73 9.64 -11.15
N PRO A 403 8.81 9.94 -10.22
CA PRO A 403 8.63 11.31 -9.76
C PRO A 403 9.95 11.89 -9.23
N ALA A 404 10.14 13.19 -9.41
CA ALA A 404 11.30 13.87 -8.85
C ALA A 404 11.45 13.57 -7.36
N ARG A 405 12.69 13.34 -6.92
CA ARG A 405 12.99 13.12 -5.50
C ARG A 405 12.68 14.40 -4.72
N ILE A 406 12.01 14.23 -3.59
CA ILE A 406 11.66 15.33 -2.70
C ILE A 406 12.89 15.66 -1.83
N PRO A 407 13.46 16.86 -1.91
CA PRO A 407 14.54 17.28 -1.03
C PRO A 407 14.01 17.62 0.38
N VAL A 408 14.87 17.57 1.38
CA VAL A 408 14.50 17.83 2.79
C VAL A 408 13.82 19.20 2.97
N TRP A 409 14.31 20.24 2.29
CA TRP A 409 13.71 21.58 2.37
C TRP A 409 12.28 21.64 1.86
N TRP A 410 11.89 20.73 0.95
CA TRP A 410 10.52 20.65 0.46
C TRP A 410 9.54 20.21 1.56
N SER A 411 9.90 19.20 2.37
CA SER A 411 9.06 18.77 3.49
C SER A 411 8.85 19.91 4.48
N ALA A 412 9.93 20.64 4.82
CA ALA A 412 9.83 21.80 5.69
C ALA A 412 8.95 22.92 5.09
N ALA A 413 9.06 23.15 3.77
CA ALA A 413 8.24 24.13 3.08
C ALA A 413 6.76 23.73 3.01
N ALA A 414 6.47 22.44 2.79
CA ALA A 414 5.11 21.90 2.81
C ALA A 414 4.51 22.00 4.22
N ASP A 415 5.26 21.56 5.25
CA ASP A 415 4.84 21.65 6.66
C ASP A 415 4.58 23.10 7.12
N SER A 416 5.23 24.07 6.51
CA SER A 416 5.04 25.50 6.83
C SER A 416 3.81 26.14 6.20
N GLY A 417 3.13 25.45 5.27
CA GLY A 417 1.99 26.00 4.51
C GLY A 417 2.36 27.13 3.55
N LEU A 418 3.66 27.38 3.30
CA LEU A 418 4.12 28.47 2.40
C LEU A 418 3.57 28.33 0.99
N GLY A 419 3.51 27.10 0.47
CA GLY A 419 2.97 26.79 -0.83
C GLY A 419 1.48 27.09 -0.91
N ASP A 420 0.73 26.61 0.08
CA ASP A 420 -0.73 26.79 0.14
C ASP A 420 -1.08 28.27 0.27
N ALA A 421 -0.44 29.01 1.18
CA ALA A 421 -0.66 30.44 1.35
C ALA A 421 -0.36 31.26 0.07
N LEU A 422 0.68 30.86 -0.68
CA LEU A 422 0.96 31.47 -1.98
C LEU A 422 -0.14 31.16 -3.00
N ALA A 423 -0.49 29.88 -3.14
CA ALA A 423 -1.48 29.43 -4.11
C ALA A 423 -2.87 30.00 -3.81
N ASP A 424 -3.28 30.03 -2.54
CA ASP A 424 -4.57 30.57 -2.09
C ASP A 424 -4.66 32.09 -2.40
N SER A 425 -3.62 32.86 -2.03
CA SER A 425 -3.57 34.29 -2.33
C SER A 425 -3.61 34.55 -3.85
N PHE A 426 -2.89 33.74 -4.61
CA PHE A 426 -2.85 33.84 -6.07
C PHE A 426 -4.20 33.49 -6.70
N ALA A 427 -4.86 32.43 -6.20
CA ALA A 427 -6.17 31.99 -6.68
C ALA A 427 -7.20 33.12 -6.67
N LEU A 428 -7.18 33.97 -5.63
CA LEU A 428 -8.10 35.10 -5.49
C LEU A 428 -7.89 36.19 -6.56
N THR A 429 -6.74 36.26 -7.18
CA THR A 429 -6.45 37.24 -8.26
C THR A 429 -7.03 36.82 -9.63
N LEU A 430 -7.39 35.54 -9.78
CA LEU A 430 -7.92 35.03 -11.04
C LEU A 430 -9.44 35.25 -11.15
N PRO A 431 -10.00 35.49 -12.36
CA PRO A 431 -11.44 35.50 -12.55
C PRO A 431 -12.07 34.12 -12.32
N ALA A 432 -13.28 34.07 -11.73
CA ALA A 432 -14.00 32.80 -11.52
C ALA A 432 -14.76 32.32 -12.77
N THR A 433 -14.39 32.79 -13.96
CA THR A 433 -15.09 32.47 -15.21
C THR A 433 -14.66 31.13 -15.79
N PRO A 434 -15.54 30.42 -16.58
CA PRO A 434 -15.16 29.21 -17.29
C PRO A 434 -13.96 29.41 -18.24
N ALA A 435 -13.86 30.57 -18.88
CA ALA A 435 -12.73 30.88 -19.77
C ALA A 435 -11.39 30.96 -19.01
N ALA A 436 -11.37 31.61 -17.83
CA ALA A 436 -10.18 31.66 -16.99
C ALA A 436 -9.80 30.27 -16.47
N ARG A 437 -10.79 29.44 -16.08
CA ARG A 437 -10.56 28.04 -15.70
C ARG A 437 -9.91 27.25 -16.85
N ALA A 438 -10.47 27.32 -18.06
CA ALA A 438 -9.95 26.62 -19.23
C ALA A 438 -8.52 27.06 -19.59
N SER A 439 -8.24 28.36 -19.51
CA SER A 439 -6.88 28.92 -19.69
C SER A 439 -5.92 28.36 -18.65
N TRP A 440 -6.30 28.36 -17.35
CA TRP A 440 -5.47 27.86 -16.25
C TRP A 440 -5.08 26.39 -16.41
N MET A 441 -6.00 25.55 -16.88
CA MET A 441 -5.74 24.11 -17.09
C MET A 441 -4.57 23.85 -18.05
N ASN A 442 -4.21 24.80 -18.91
CA ASN A 442 -3.19 24.68 -19.94
C ASN A 442 -2.00 25.63 -19.76
N ALA A 443 -2.01 26.48 -18.72
CA ALA A 443 -1.08 27.60 -18.53
C ALA A 443 0.27 27.20 -17.90
N ARG A 444 0.87 26.06 -18.28
CA ARG A 444 2.07 25.51 -17.63
C ARG A 444 3.23 26.52 -17.54
N ALA A 445 3.47 27.28 -18.57
CA ALA A 445 4.55 28.30 -18.57
C ALA A 445 4.29 29.44 -17.54
N GLU A 446 3.01 29.74 -17.26
CA GLU A 446 2.65 30.75 -16.25
C GLU A 446 2.89 30.19 -14.83
N TRP A 447 2.74 28.89 -14.58
CA TRP A 447 2.94 28.32 -13.24
C TRP A 447 4.40 28.50 -12.80
N ASP A 448 5.35 28.30 -13.71
CA ASP A 448 6.78 28.45 -13.40
C ASP A 448 7.11 29.88 -12.95
N THR A 449 6.61 30.87 -13.67
CA THR A 449 6.90 32.29 -13.41
C THR A 449 6.08 32.82 -12.22
N ARG A 450 4.78 32.49 -12.14
CA ARG A 450 3.84 33.10 -11.19
C ARG A 450 3.75 32.37 -9.86
N LEU A 451 4.14 31.08 -9.81
CA LEU A 451 4.04 30.25 -8.61
C LEU A 451 5.40 29.69 -8.18
N VAL A 452 6.15 29.01 -9.06
CA VAL A 452 7.37 28.32 -8.66
C VAL A 452 8.45 29.31 -8.22
N THR A 453 8.73 30.33 -9.02
CA THR A 453 9.75 31.34 -8.69
C THR A 453 9.45 32.07 -7.37
N PRO A 454 8.24 32.62 -7.14
CA PRO A 454 7.91 33.26 -5.86
C PRO A 454 7.91 32.29 -4.68
N PHE A 455 7.53 31.03 -4.89
CA PHE A 455 7.59 30.00 -3.88
C PHE A 455 9.02 29.72 -3.43
N LEU A 456 9.93 29.49 -4.39
CA LEU A 456 11.34 29.21 -4.11
C LEU A 456 12.04 30.40 -3.41
N GLU A 457 11.71 31.63 -3.77
CA GLU A 457 12.19 32.81 -3.08
C GLU A 457 11.75 32.87 -1.60
N ARG A 458 10.49 32.53 -1.34
CA ARG A 458 9.98 32.44 0.03
C ARG A 458 10.67 31.33 0.84
N VAL A 459 10.88 30.16 0.22
CA VAL A 459 11.60 29.03 0.83
C VAL A 459 13.04 29.44 1.18
N ARG A 460 13.78 30.03 0.24
CA ARG A 460 15.15 30.51 0.46
C ARG A 460 15.23 31.48 1.63
N ARG A 461 14.32 32.43 1.69
CA ARG A 461 14.27 33.46 2.77
C ARG A 461 13.90 32.85 4.11
N ARG A 462 12.92 31.95 4.16
CA ARG A 462 12.37 31.42 5.43
C ARG A 462 13.29 30.38 6.08
N PHE A 463 13.92 29.52 5.24
CA PHE A 463 14.69 28.37 5.72
C PHE A 463 16.20 28.53 5.53
N HIS A 464 16.67 29.61 4.95
CA HIS A 464 18.09 29.88 4.66
C HIS A 464 18.78 28.74 3.90
N VAL A 465 18.08 28.13 2.92
CA VAL A 465 18.55 27.01 2.11
C VAL A 465 18.69 27.40 0.64
N ALA A 466 19.63 26.77 -0.06
CA ALA A 466 19.73 26.85 -1.52
C ALA A 466 18.63 25.96 -2.14
N ALA A 467 17.40 26.49 -2.26
CA ALA A 467 16.29 25.79 -2.90
C ALA A 467 16.44 25.89 -4.42
N GLU A 468 17.20 24.97 -5.02
CA GLU A 468 17.47 24.90 -6.46
C GLU A 468 16.94 23.56 -6.99
N PRO A 469 15.67 23.52 -7.46
CA PRO A 469 15.11 22.32 -8.05
C PRO A 469 15.65 22.09 -9.46
N ASP A 470 15.85 20.82 -9.83
CA ASP A 470 15.98 20.46 -11.23
C ASP A 470 14.64 20.68 -11.97
N SER A 471 14.65 20.52 -13.30
CA SER A 471 13.46 20.76 -14.13
C SER A 471 12.26 19.85 -13.78
N LEU A 472 12.52 18.61 -13.32
CA LEU A 472 11.47 17.68 -12.93
C LEU A 472 10.84 18.08 -11.60
N LEU A 473 11.66 18.50 -10.64
CA LEU A 473 11.17 18.98 -9.35
C LEU A 473 10.45 20.33 -9.51
N ALA A 474 10.98 21.26 -10.30
CA ALA A 474 10.30 22.52 -10.59
C ALA A 474 8.91 22.28 -11.22
N ALA A 475 8.83 21.39 -12.21
CA ALA A 475 7.55 21.02 -12.82
C ALA A 475 6.58 20.36 -11.83
N ARG A 476 7.10 19.57 -10.87
CA ARG A 476 6.30 18.98 -9.80
C ARG A 476 5.76 20.04 -8.83
N ILE A 477 6.61 20.98 -8.43
CA ILE A 477 6.22 22.12 -7.58
C ILE A 477 5.13 22.93 -8.27
N GLY A 478 5.36 23.36 -9.52
CA GLY A 478 4.40 24.16 -10.29
C GLY A 478 3.05 23.48 -10.42
N ARG A 479 3.04 22.19 -10.72
CA ARG A 479 1.80 21.41 -10.80
C ARG A 479 1.06 21.35 -9.47
N ASN A 480 1.75 21.12 -8.36
CA ASN A 480 1.10 21.04 -7.04
C ASN A 480 0.50 22.39 -6.63
N LEU A 481 1.23 23.49 -6.83
CA LEU A 481 0.72 24.82 -6.54
C LEU A 481 -0.46 25.20 -7.47
N ALA A 482 -0.35 24.89 -8.76
CA ALA A 482 -1.41 25.16 -9.73
C ALA A 482 -2.67 24.33 -9.48
N LEU A 483 -2.52 23.09 -8.98
CA LEU A 483 -3.64 22.26 -8.52
C LEU A 483 -4.38 22.93 -7.38
N ARG A 484 -3.64 23.43 -6.37
CA ARG A 484 -4.24 24.17 -5.24
C ARG A 484 -4.99 25.41 -5.70
N VAL A 485 -4.41 26.16 -6.63
CA VAL A 485 -5.09 27.31 -7.25
C VAL A 485 -6.39 26.89 -7.92
N ALA A 486 -6.39 25.78 -8.68
CA ALA A 486 -7.60 25.28 -9.35
C ALA A 486 -8.69 24.92 -8.34
N GLU A 487 -8.31 24.23 -7.25
CA GLU A 487 -9.22 23.85 -6.17
C GLU A 487 -9.83 25.06 -5.47
N VAL A 488 -9.00 25.99 -5.02
CA VAL A 488 -9.45 27.18 -4.28
C VAL A 488 -10.31 28.09 -5.14
N ARG A 489 -9.97 28.25 -6.42
CA ARG A 489 -10.67 29.21 -7.28
C ARG A 489 -11.95 28.68 -7.88
N TRP A 490 -11.96 27.43 -8.32
CA TRP A 490 -13.10 26.84 -9.06
C TRP A 490 -13.67 25.57 -8.42
N GLY A 491 -13.17 25.19 -7.25
CA GLY A 491 -13.69 24.07 -6.45
C GLY A 491 -13.16 22.68 -6.87
N PRO A 492 -13.67 21.64 -6.19
CA PRO A 492 -13.19 20.26 -6.33
C PRO A 492 -13.28 19.71 -7.75
N ASP A 493 -14.31 20.09 -8.50
CA ASP A 493 -14.47 19.66 -9.88
C ASP A 493 -13.32 20.14 -10.78
N ALA A 494 -12.85 21.37 -10.57
CA ALA A 494 -11.68 21.91 -11.28
C ALA A 494 -10.37 21.26 -10.83
N ARG A 495 -10.26 20.93 -9.54
CA ARG A 495 -9.14 20.15 -9.01
C ARG A 495 -9.02 18.80 -9.73
N ASP A 496 -10.11 18.05 -9.82
CA ASP A 496 -10.12 16.73 -10.45
C ASP A 496 -9.84 16.82 -11.97
N GLU A 497 -10.37 17.85 -12.64
CA GLU A 497 -10.03 18.13 -14.03
C GLU A 497 -8.54 18.42 -14.20
N PHE A 498 -7.99 19.24 -13.32
CA PHE A 498 -6.58 19.59 -13.35
C PHE A 498 -5.68 18.37 -13.13
N LEU A 499 -6.02 17.52 -12.15
CA LEU A 499 -5.30 16.28 -11.86
C LEU A 499 -5.22 15.39 -13.10
N VAL A 500 -6.36 15.10 -13.73
CA VAL A 500 -6.39 14.19 -14.88
C VAL A 500 -5.63 14.78 -16.10
N ARG A 501 -5.84 16.07 -16.41
CA ARG A 501 -5.20 16.70 -17.56
C ARG A 501 -3.70 16.92 -17.41
N ASN A 502 -3.23 17.15 -16.17
CA ASN A 502 -1.85 17.54 -15.90
C ASN A 502 -1.00 16.45 -15.24
N ASP A 503 -1.55 15.27 -15.02
CA ASP A 503 -0.79 14.11 -14.58
C ASP A 503 0.09 13.58 -15.73
N PRO A 504 1.42 13.53 -15.57
CA PRO A 504 2.31 13.04 -16.61
C PRO A 504 2.10 11.57 -16.97
N ASP A 505 1.69 10.75 -16.00
CA ASP A 505 1.43 9.32 -16.23
C ASP A 505 0.14 9.13 -17.04
N VAL A 506 -0.91 9.94 -16.78
CA VAL A 506 -2.17 9.92 -17.55
C VAL A 506 -1.92 10.36 -18.99
N ARG A 507 -1.12 11.42 -19.20
CA ARG A 507 -0.74 11.86 -20.56
C ARG A 507 0.03 10.77 -21.30
N ALA A 508 1.03 10.18 -20.64
CA ALA A 508 1.77 9.07 -21.23
C ALA A 508 0.84 7.93 -21.61
N ALA A 509 -0.10 7.54 -20.72
CA ALA A 509 -1.08 6.50 -21.01
C ALA A 509 -1.92 6.82 -22.25
N THR A 510 -2.36 8.07 -22.41
CA THR A 510 -3.10 8.50 -23.59
C THR A 510 -2.30 8.29 -24.88
N ASP A 511 -1.00 8.56 -24.87
CA ASP A 511 -0.13 8.35 -26.04
C ASP A 511 0.10 6.85 -26.33
N PHE A 512 0.10 5.99 -25.30
CA PHE A 512 0.31 4.55 -25.45
C PHE A 512 -0.88 3.83 -26.13
N PHE A 513 -2.09 4.37 -26.13
CA PHE A 513 -3.21 3.73 -26.82
C PHE A 513 -2.96 3.49 -28.31
N ARG A 514 -2.19 4.34 -28.98
CA ARG A 514 -1.82 4.16 -30.38
C ARG A 514 -0.98 2.92 -30.62
N ARG A 515 -0.24 2.49 -29.61
CA ARG A 515 0.67 1.34 -29.65
C ARG A 515 0.11 0.10 -28.96
N LEU A 516 -1.09 0.20 -28.38
CA LEU A 516 -1.69 -0.86 -27.58
C LEU A 516 -1.77 -2.22 -28.32
N PRO A 517 -2.26 -2.27 -29.60
CA PRO A 517 -2.35 -3.54 -30.32
C PRO A 517 -0.98 -4.20 -30.54
N GLU A 518 0.06 -3.41 -30.85
CA GLU A 518 1.43 -3.90 -31.03
C GLU A 518 1.99 -4.47 -29.71
N LEU A 519 1.79 -3.75 -28.61
CA LEU A 519 2.36 -4.06 -27.30
C LEU A 519 1.67 -5.26 -26.62
N LEU A 520 0.40 -5.52 -26.90
CA LEU A 520 -0.34 -6.68 -26.39
C LEU A 520 -0.17 -7.93 -27.25
N GLY A 521 0.63 -7.89 -28.32
CA GLY A 521 0.91 -9.06 -29.15
C GLY A 521 -0.30 -9.57 -29.94
N GLY A 522 -1.27 -8.68 -30.25
CA GLY A 522 -2.38 -9.03 -31.13
C GLY A 522 -1.93 -9.46 -32.51
N PRO A 523 -2.75 -10.21 -33.27
CA PRO A 523 -2.37 -10.65 -34.61
C PRO A 523 -2.01 -9.43 -35.48
N LYS A 524 -0.85 -9.54 -36.15
CA LYS A 524 -0.37 -8.54 -37.11
C LYS A 524 -1.32 -8.45 -38.29
#